data_6fcb3d60a98f934fee64254aa6ed8813
#
_entry.id   6fcb3d60a98f934fee64254aa6ed8813
#
_cell.length_a   1.000
_cell.length_b   1.000
_cell.length_c   1.000
_cell.angle_alpha   90.00
_cell.angle_beta   90.00
_cell.angle_gamma   90.00
#
_symmetry.space_group_name_H-M   'P 1'
#
loop_
_entity.id
_entity.type
_entity.pdbx_description
1 polymer ?
#
loop_
_entity_poly.entity_id
_entity_poly.type
_entity_poly.pdbx_seq_one_letter_code
_entity_poly.pdbx_strand_id
1 'polypeptide(L)'
;EITIIGSGKADLSADGRTATITANAGHELVSVVLNGKEMGKVEKLTGLKTGDKATITFQAKTDGKAEMDKMIAQKASKLTLMARSKKTAKLNIKVVVKGDLKAITDAGYTVKYKFYRSTKKSAGYKAVLTKKAPTYYNTYGKKGTMYYYKARVMIYDKDGNFVAQTALKQCKYANRLWTK
;
A
#
# COMPACT_ATOMS: atom_id res chain seq x y z
N GLU A 1 14.09 21.46 -35.58
CA GLU A 1 13.22 21.91 -34.48
C GLU A 1 13.03 20.79 -33.49
N ILE A 2 13.26 21.05 -32.17
CA ILE A 2 13.03 20.07 -31.14
C ILE A 2 11.95 20.62 -30.19
N THR A 3 10.86 19.88 -30.04
CA THR A 3 9.76 20.16 -29.11
C THR A 3 9.88 19.24 -27.91
N ILE A 4 9.85 19.78 -26.71
CA ILE A 4 9.91 19.04 -25.46
C ILE A 4 8.56 19.12 -24.75
N ILE A 5 7.98 17.98 -24.42
CA ILE A 5 6.74 17.84 -23.64
C ILE A 5 7.11 17.21 -22.31
N GLY A 6 6.77 17.86 -21.20
CA GLY A 6 7.11 17.41 -19.85
C GLY A 6 8.46 17.97 -19.37
N SER A 7 9.09 17.30 -18.41
CA SER A 7 10.27 17.80 -17.73
C SER A 7 11.54 17.01 -18.10
N GLY A 8 12.31 17.58 -18.99
CA GLY A 8 13.57 17.05 -19.50
C GLY A 8 14.25 18.06 -20.41
N LYS A 9 15.35 17.65 -21.03
CA LYS A 9 16.10 18.48 -21.99
C LYS A 9 16.66 17.63 -23.13
N ALA A 10 16.98 18.32 -24.23
CA ALA A 10 17.74 17.77 -25.35
C ALA A 10 18.89 18.73 -25.68
N ASP A 11 20.09 18.26 -25.48
CA ASP A 11 21.31 19.02 -25.74
C ASP A 11 21.86 18.65 -27.12
N LEU A 12 21.92 19.62 -28.03
CA LEU A 12 22.49 19.43 -29.37
C LEU A 12 24.03 19.50 -29.33
N SER A 13 24.67 18.61 -30.10
CA SER A 13 26.10 18.70 -30.38
C SER A 13 26.43 19.97 -31.16
N ALA A 14 27.69 20.39 -31.14
CA ALA A 14 28.17 21.61 -31.80
C ALA A 14 27.88 21.61 -33.34
N ASP A 15 27.89 20.45 -33.97
CA ASP A 15 27.58 20.28 -35.40
C ASP A 15 26.06 20.14 -35.66
N GLY A 16 25.23 20.19 -34.64
CA GLY A 16 23.76 20.06 -34.74
C GLY A 16 23.26 18.69 -35.18
N ARG A 17 24.13 17.68 -35.35
CA ARG A 17 23.78 16.36 -35.88
C ARG A 17 23.40 15.33 -34.85
N THR A 18 23.60 15.64 -33.58
CA THR A 18 23.30 14.72 -32.46
C THR A 18 22.53 15.48 -31.38
N ALA A 19 21.46 14.90 -30.86
CA ALA A 19 20.77 15.39 -29.68
C ALA A 19 20.86 14.35 -28.56
N THR A 20 21.38 14.75 -27.41
CA THR A 20 21.40 13.94 -26.19
C THR A 20 20.18 14.29 -25.35
N ILE A 21 19.35 13.30 -25.04
CA ILE A 21 18.06 13.47 -24.37
C ILE A 21 18.21 13.06 -22.90
N THR A 22 17.87 13.94 -21.99
CA THR A 22 18.00 13.72 -20.56
C THR A 22 16.71 14.09 -19.82
N ALA A 23 16.14 13.14 -19.10
CA ALA A 23 15.03 13.41 -18.20
C ALA A 23 15.51 14.13 -16.94
N ASN A 24 14.75 15.12 -16.46
CA ASN A 24 15.02 15.75 -15.17
C ASN A 24 14.75 14.80 -14.01
N ALA A 25 15.26 15.12 -12.82
CA ALA A 25 15.04 14.32 -11.61
C ALA A 25 13.53 14.05 -11.38
N GLY A 26 13.19 12.81 -11.10
CA GLY A 26 11.79 12.40 -10.90
C GLY A 26 10.97 12.22 -12.19
N HIS A 27 11.59 12.33 -13.38
CA HIS A 27 10.92 12.10 -14.67
C HIS A 27 11.63 10.99 -15.47
N GLU A 28 10.90 10.42 -16.42
CA GLU A 28 11.41 9.43 -17.36
C GLU A 28 11.04 9.78 -18.78
N LEU A 29 11.87 9.35 -19.74
CA LEU A 29 11.58 9.46 -21.15
C LEU A 29 10.44 8.48 -21.51
N VAL A 30 9.40 8.98 -22.16
CA VAL A 30 8.26 8.17 -22.62
C VAL A 30 8.43 7.79 -24.07
N SER A 31 8.66 8.79 -24.92
CA SER A 31 8.77 8.58 -26.37
C SER A 31 9.59 9.67 -27.03
N VAL A 32 10.13 9.32 -28.18
CA VAL A 32 10.79 10.24 -29.11
C VAL A 32 10.18 10.01 -30.50
N VAL A 33 9.65 11.05 -31.11
CA VAL A 33 9.11 11.04 -32.49
C VAL A 33 10.02 11.91 -33.32
N LEU A 34 10.58 11.39 -34.41
CA LEU A 34 11.38 12.14 -35.39
C LEU A 34 10.70 12.15 -36.75
N ASN A 35 10.38 13.32 -37.26
CA ASN A 35 9.69 13.49 -38.56
C ASN A 35 8.40 12.66 -38.66
N GLY A 36 7.62 12.58 -37.56
CA GLY A 36 6.40 11.79 -37.50
C GLY A 36 6.60 10.30 -37.27
N LYS A 37 7.85 9.81 -37.23
CA LYS A 37 8.16 8.40 -36.96
C LYS A 37 8.50 8.19 -35.49
N GLU A 38 7.83 7.23 -34.84
CA GLU A 38 8.13 6.83 -33.46
C GLU A 38 9.49 6.12 -33.38
N MET A 39 10.38 6.64 -32.53
CA MET A 39 11.73 6.11 -32.31
C MET A 39 11.85 5.33 -31.00
N GLY A 40 10.77 5.28 -30.19
CA GLY A 40 10.77 4.68 -28.86
C GLY A 40 11.48 5.54 -27.81
N LYS A 41 12.00 4.89 -26.77
CA LYS A 41 12.72 5.56 -25.66
C LYS A 41 14.22 5.67 -25.94
N VAL A 42 14.60 6.39 -26.97
CA VAL A 42 16.03 6.58 -27.31
C VAL A 42 16.59 7.79 -26.59
N GLU A 43 17.70 7.63 -25.88
CA GLU A 43 18.37 8.70 -25.15
C GLU A 43 19.28 9.56 -26.04
N LYS A 44 19.45 9.17 -27.31
CA LYS A 44 20.29 9.87 -28.27
C LYS A 44 19.71 9.78 -29.67
N LEU A 45 19.53 10.92 -30.31
CA LEU A 45 19.24 11.03 -31.74
C LEU A 45 20.54 11.35 -32.48
N THR A 46 20.84 10.64 -33.57
CA THR A 46 22.03 10.85 -34.40
C THR A 46 21.64 11.06 -35.86
N GLY A 47 22.51 11.71 -36.63
CA GLY A 47 22.29 11.94 -38.02
C GLY A 47 21.20 12.97 -38.33
N LEU A 48 20.91 13.85 -37.39
CA LEU A 48 19.96 14.96 -37.57
C LEU A 48 20.38 15.88 -38.71
N LYS A 49 19.38 16.37 -39.45
CA LYS A 49 19.57 17.30 -40.54
C LYS A 49 18.80 18.60 -40.30
N THR A 50 19.24 19.66 -40.96
CA THR A 50 18.47 20.92 -40.96
C THR A 50 17.06 20.67 -41.48
N GLY A 51 16.04 21.11 -40.76
CA GLY A 51 14.64 20.91 -41.10
C GLY A 51 13.97 19.72 -40.36
N ASP A 52 14.75 18.81 -39.73
CA ASP A 52 14.15 17.74 -38.94
C ASP A 52 13.32 18.28 -37.79
N LYS A 53 12.21 17.58 -37.49
CA LYS A 53 11.30 17.89 -36.39
C LYS A 53 11.28 16.72 -35.42
N ALA A 54 11.73 16.94 -34.17
CA ALA A 54 11.67 15.95 -33.14
C ALA A 54 10.69 16.38 -32.02
N THR A 55 9.86 15.47 -31.55
CA THR A 55 9.04 15.65 -30.35
C THR A 55 9.49 14.63 -29.31
N ILE A 56 9.89 15.13 -28.15
CA ILE A 56 10.42 14.33 -27.04
C ILE A 56 9.44 14.47 -25.86
N THR A 57 8.90 13.36 -25.39
CA THR A 57 7.91 13.35 -24.31
C THR A 57 8.50 12.74 -23.06
N PHE A 58 8.43 13.48 -21.96
CA PHE A 58 8.75 13.04 -20.62
C PHE A 58 7.50 12.99 -19.76
N GLN A 59 7.45 12.06 -18.81
CA GLN A 59 6.44 12.01 -17.75
C GLN A 59 7.09 11.93 -16.39
N ALA A 60 6.36 12.31 -15.34
CA ALA A 60 6.81 12.01 -13.98
C ALA A 60 6.98 10.50 -13.84
N LYS A 61 8.12 10.06 -13.27
CA LYS A 61 8.29 8.65 -12.90
C LYS A 61 7.13 8.30 -11.98
N THR A 62 6.31 7.38 -12.41
CA THR A 62 5.38 6.72 -11.50
C THR A 62 6.25 6.05 -10.45
N ASP A 63 6.20 6.53 -9.22
CA ASP A 63 6.86 5.84 -8.12
C ASP A 63 6.21 4.45 -8.06
N GLY A 64 6.92 3.43 -8.49
CA GLY A 64 6.44 2.05 -8.46
C GLY A 64 5.95 1.64 -7.07
N LYS A 65 6.44 2.35 -6.04
CA LYS A 65 5.95 2.25 -4.67
C LYS A 65 4.50 2.76 -4.56
N ALA A 66 4.17 3.92 -5.12
CA ALA A 66 2.82 4.48 -5.05
C ALA A 66 1.79 3.58 -5.73
N GLU A 67 2.11 3.02 -6.90
CA GLU A 67 1.24 2.05 -7.59
C GLU A 67 1.11 0.75 -6.80
N MET A 68 2.18 0.26 -6.20
CA MET A 68 2.15 -0.92 -5.35
C MET A 68 1.31 -0.66 -4.09
N ASP A 69 1.49 0.46 -3.42
CA ASP A 69 0.71 0.86 -2.24
C ASP A 69 -0.78 0.94 -2.57
N LYS A 70 -1.14 1.48 -3.73
CA LYS A 70 -2.52 1.55 -4.23
C LYS A 70 -3.11 0.14 -4.47
N MET A 71 -2.34 -0.75 -5.10
CA MET A 71 -2.74 -2.14 -5.32
C MET A 71 -2.93 -2.89 -3.98
N ILE A 72 -2.03 -2.70 -3.02
CA ILE A 72 -2.13 -3.28 -1.68
C ILE A 72 -3.35 -2.74 -0.93
N ALA A 73 -3.65 -1.44 -1.03
CA ALA A 73 -4.85 -0.85 -0.45
C ALA A 73 -6.14 -1.43 -1.04
N GLN A 74 -6.19 -1.65 -2.36
CA GLN A 74 -7.32 -2.32 -3.02
C GLN A 74 -7.47 -3.77 -2.55
N LYS A 75 -6.38 -4.54 -2.43
CA LYS A 75 -6.42 -5.89 -1.87
C LYS A 75 -6.92 -5.87 -0.43
N ALA A 76 -6.44 -4.96 0.40
CA ALA A 76 -6.87 -4.82 1.79
C ALA A 76 -8.36 -4.52 1.94
N SER A 77 -8.92 -3.67 1.08
CA SER A 77 -10.36 -3.32 1.10
C SER A 77 -11.27 -4.51 0.79
N LYS A 78 -10.81 -5.45 -0.04
CA LYS A 78 -11.53 -6.67 -0.44
C LYS A 78 -11.30 -7.84 0.51
N LEU A 79 -10.41 -7.70 1.48
CA LEU A 79 -9.98 -8.79 2.36
C LEU A 79 -11.08 -9.14 3.37
N THR A 80 -11.55 -10.38 3.31
CA THR A 80 -12.51 -10.90 4.28
C THR A 80 -11.78 -11.44 5.51
N LEU A 81 -11.97 -10.78 6.64
CA LEU A 81 -11.44 -11.24 7.92
C LEU A 81 -12.47 -12.12 8.64
N MET A 82 -12.00 -13.20 9.23
CA MET A 82 -12.72 -13.95 10.24
C MET A 82 -12.15 -13.61 11.62
N ALA A 83 -12.99 -13.15 12.52
CA ALA A 83 -12.61 -12.87 13.89
C ALA A 83 -13.51 -13.68 14.84
N ARG A 84 -12.89 -14.40 15.77
CA ARG A 84 -13.57 -15.22 16.77
C ARG A 84 -12.99 -14.94 18.15
N SER A 85 -13.83 -14.93 19.16
CA SER A 85 -13.38 -14.97 20.55
C SER A 85 -13.75 -16.30 21.19
N LYS A 86 -12.87 -16.84 21.99
CA LYS A 86 -13.04 -18.11 22.71
C LYS A 86 -12.54 -17.96 24.15
N LYS A 87 -13.29 -18.49 25.08
CA LYS A 87 -12.81 -18.65 26.44
C LYS A 87 -11.69 -19.70 26.49
N THR A 88 -10.56 -19.39 27.08
CA THR A 88 -9.40 -20.30 27.14
C THR A 88 -9.05 -20.73 28.55
N ALA A 89 -9.38 -19.90 29.55
CA ALA A 89 -9.22 -20.18 30.97
C ALA A 89 -10.19 -19.31 31.77
N LYS A 90 -10.24 -19.49 33.06
CA LYS A 90 -11.19 -18.79 33.97
C LYS A 90 -11.24 -17.28 33.82
N LEU A 91 -10.15 -16.64 33.39
CA LEU A 91 -10.04 -15.19 33.27
C LEU A 91 -9.54 -14.72 31.88
N ASN A 92 -9.36 -15.61 30.93
CA ASN A 92 -8.79 -15.28 29.65
C ASN A 92 -9.79 -15.47 28.50
N ILE A 93 -9.87 -14.47 27.62
CA ILE A 93 -10.58 -14.56 26.35
C ILE A 93 -9.57 -14.40 25.24
N LYS A 94 -9.42 -15.42 24.43
CA LYS A 94 -8.58 -15.40 23.23
C LYS A 94 -9.38 -14.87 22.05
N VAL A 95 -8.89 -13.80 21.43
CA VAL A 95 -9.40 -13.30 20.15
C VAL A 95 -8.46 -13.74 19.05
N VAL A 96 -8.97 -14.39 18.03
CA VAL A 96 -8.21 -14.88 16.87
C VAL A 96 -8.73 -14.21 15.62
N VAL A 97 -7.83 -13.70 14.80
CA VAL A 97 -8.12 -13.13 13.48
C VAL A 97 -7.48 -14.00 12.42
N LYS A 98 -8.22 -14.34 11.39
CA LYS A 98 -7.74 -15.07 10.21
C LYS A 98 -8.11 -14.28 8.96
N GLY A 99 -7.25 -14.30 7.97
CA GLY A 99 -7.45 -13.71 6.65
C GLY A 99 -6.33 -14.18 5.73
N ASP A 100 -6.58 -14.21 4.44
CA ASP A 100 -5.54 -14.50 3.46
C ASP A 100 -4.71 -13.23 3.23
N LEU A 101 -3.58 -13.16 3.90
CA LEU A 101 -2.65 -12.04 3.85
C LEU A 101 -1.40 -12.36 3.04
N LYS A 102 -1.30 -13.59 2.47
CA LYS A 102 -0.08 -14.08 1.83
C LYS A 102 0.37 -13.13 0.71
N ALA A 103 -0.51 -12.73 -0.19
CA ALA A 103 -0.17 -11.85 -1.30
C ALA A 103 0.34 -10.46 -0.85
N ILE A 104 -0.05 -10.00 0.35
CA ILE A 104 0.42 -8.74 0.93
C ILE A 104 1.81 -8.94 1.54
N THR A 105 2.02 -10.01 2.29
CA THR A 105 3.31 -10.30 2.93
C THR A 105 4.38 -10.70 1.93
N ASP A 106 4.03 -11.45 0.87
CA ASP A 106 4.96 -11.81 -0.21
C ASP A 106 5.43 -10.58 -1.01
N ALA A 107 4.61 -9.55 -1.08
CA ALA A 107 4.98 -8.25 -1.67
C ALA A 107 5.87 -7.39 -0.73
N GLY A 108 6.33 -7.94 0.41
CA GLY A 108 7.24 -7.27 1.35
C GLY A 108 6.59 -6.34 2.36
N TYR A 109 5.24 -6.33 2.43
CA TYR A 109 4.52 -5.49 3.40
C TYR A 109 4.39 -6.18 4.76
N THR A 110 4.48 -5.38 5.81
CA THR A 110 4.29 -5.85 7.19
C THR A 110 2.84 -5.69 7.62
N VAL A 111 2.29 -6.70 8.27
CA VAL A 111 0.93 -6.65 8.82
C VAL A 111 0.95 -6.60 10.34
N LYS A 112 0.08 -5.78 10.92
CA LYS A 112 -0.19 -5.74 12.35
C LYS A 112 -1.70 -5.87 12.58
N TYR A 113 -2.08 -6.52 13.66
CA TYR A 113 -3.47 -6.72 14.05
C TYR A 113 -3.83 -5.74 15.15
N LYS A 114 -4.86 -4.93 14.90
CA LYS A 114 -5.39 -3.98 15.89
C LYS A 114 -6.69 -4.54 16.46
N PHE A 115 -6.72 -4.71 17.76
CA PHE A 115 -7.84 -5.27 18.51
C PHE A 115 -8.57 -4.19 19.27
N TYR A 116 -9.89 -4.34 19.34
CA TYR A 116 -10.79 -3.44 20.05
C TYR A 116 -11.69 -4.23 20.97
N ARG A 117 -12.09 -3.62 22.07
CA ARG A 117 -12.96 -4.21 23.08
C ARG A 117 -14.03 -3.22 23.49
N SER A 118 -15.23 -3.73 23.76
CA SER A 118 -16.34 -3.01 24.38
C SER A 118 -17.10 -3.89 25.35
N THR A 119 -17.81 -3.30 26.29
CA THR A 119 -18.85 -3.95 27.10
C THR A 119 -20.23 -3.82 26.45
N LYS A 120 -20.38 -3.01 25.39
CA LYS A 120 -21.61 -2.84 24.61
C LYS A 120 -21.46 -3.50 23.24
N LYS A 121 -22.49 -4.21 22.76
CA LYS A 121 -22.45 -4.97 21.50
C LYS A 121 -22.19 -4.11 20.27
N SER A 122 -22.82 -2.96 20.18
CA SER A 122 -22.83 -2.11 18.98
C SER A 122 -22.01 -0.83 19.10
N ALA A 123 -21.56 -0.44 20.29
CA ALA A 123 -20.92 0.85 20.54
C ALA A 123 -19.76 0.76 21.54
N GLY A 124 -19.03 1.87 21.74
CA GLY A 124 -18.03 2.04 22.79
C GLY A 124 -16.77 1.21 22.63
N TYR A 125 -16.41 0.81 21.42
CA TYR A 125 -15.19 0.03 21.14
C TYR A 125 -13.95 0.91 21.29
N LYS A 126 -13.07 0.52 22.22
CA LYS A 126 -11.77 1.15 22.43
C LYS A 126 -10.67 0.21 21.93
N ALA A 127 -9.64 0.75 21.29
CA ALA A 127 -8.45 0.00 20.92
C ALA A 127 -7.75 -0.50 22.19
N VAL A 128 -7.38 -1.78 22.21
CA VAL A 128 -6.73 -2.39 23.36
C VAL A 128 -5.31 -2.83 23.07
N LEU A 129 -5.01 -3.18 21.81
CA LEU A 129 -3.67 -3.63 21.43
C LEU A 129 -3.50 -3.60 19.92
N THR A 130 -2.27 -3.28 19.47
CA THR A 130 -1.79 -3.51 18.11
C THR A 130 -0.52 -4.35 18.16
N LYS A 131 -0.46 -5.46 17.43
CA LYS A 131 0.69 -6.38 17.43
C LYS A 131 0.80 -7.17 16.12
N LYS A 132 1.97 -7.77 15.87
CA LYS A 132 2.19 -8.62 14.68
C LYS A 132 1.43 -9.95 14.75
N ALA A 133 1.22 -10.50 15.94
CA ALA A 133 0.52 -11.78 16.08
C ALA A 133 -1.01 -11.64 15.90
N PRO A 134 -1.68 -12.59 15.20
CA PRO A 134 -3.12 -12.54 14.94
C PRO A 134 -3.99 -12.91 16.15
N THR A 135 -3.45 -12.89 17.35
CA THR A 135 -4.15 -13.28 18.56
C THR A 135 -3.99 -12.25 19.67
N TYR A 136 -5.06 -12.01 20.41
CA TYR A 136 -5.09 -11.17 21.59
C TYR A 136 -5.71 -11.95 22.76
N TYR A 137 -5.14 -11.82 23.96
CA TYR A 137 -5.68 -12.36 25.18
C TYR A 137 -6.16 -11.23 26.09
N ASN A 138 -7.46 -11.24 26.41
CA ASN A 138 -8.01 -10.31 27.39
C ASN A 138 -7.82 -10.90 28.81
N THR A 139 -6.76 -10.46 29.48
CA THR A 139 -6.40 -10.89 30.83
C THR A 139 -6.87 -9.92 31.91
N TYR A 140 -7.27 -8.70 31.52
CA TYR A 140 -7.61 -7.58 32.43
C TYR A 140 -9.10 -7.27 32.47
N GLY A 141 -9.96 -8.20 32.08
CA GLY A 141 -11.39 -8.00 32.13
C GLY A 141 -11.95 -8.15 33.54
N LYS A 142 -13.03 -7.43 33.83
CA LYS A 142 -13.79 -7.63 35.08
C LYS A 142 -14.57 -8.92 35.04
N LYS A 143 -14.54 -9.67 36.14
CA LYS A 143 -15.36 -10.89 36.32
C LYS A 143 -16.84 -10.60 36.08
N GLY A 144 -17.56 -11.56 35.50
CA GLY A 144 -18.99 -11.42 35.20
C GLY A 144 -19.34 -10.48 34.04
N THR A 145 -18.40 -9.68 33.55
CA THR A 145 -18.66 -8.72 32.48
C THR A 145 -18.59 -9.38 31.11
N MET A 146 -19.57 -9.13 30.27
CA MET A 146 -19.59 -9.53 28.86
C MET A 146 -18.72 -8.58 28.04
N TYR A 147 -17.81 -9.15 27.26
CA TYR A 147 -16.97 -8.39 26.34
C TYR A 147 -17.24 -8.75 24.90
N TYR A 148 -17.29 -7.72 24.08
CA TYR A 148 -17.41 -7.78 22.64
C TYR A 148 -16.10 -7.31 22.02
N TYR A 149 -15.69 -7.93 20.92
CA TYR A 149 -14.42 -7.66 20.27
C TYR A 149 -14.60 -7.32 18.81
N LYS A 150 -13.76 -6.41 18.33
CA LYS A 150 -13.56 -6.14 16.90
C LYS A 150 -12.07 -6.22 16.60
N ALA A 151 -11.74 -6.51 15.36
CA ALA A 151 -10.36 -6.47 14.91
C ALA A 151 -10.27 -6.00 13.46
N ARG A 152 -9.10 -5.43 13.11
CA ARG A 152 -8.71 -5.15 11.74
C ARG A 152 -7.23 -5.45 11.55
N VAL A 153 -6.83 -5.58 10.30
CA VAL A 153 -5.42 -5.64 9.90
C VAL A 153 -4.98 -4.25 9.47
N MET A 154 -3.82 -3.84 9.94
CA MET A 154 -3.10 -2.63 9.54
C MET A 154 -1.91 -3.07 8.69
N ILE A 155 -1.69 -2.44 7.56
CA ILE A 155 -0.65 -2.77 6.58
C ILE A 155 0.35 -1.63 6.52
N TYR A 156 1.62 -1.98 6.56
CA TYR A 156 2.75 -1.05 6.55
C TYR A 156 3.73 -1.46 5.46
N ASP A 157 4.37 -0.49 4.82
CA ASP A 157 5.45 -0.73 3.88
C ASP A 157 6.73 -1.22 4.58
N LYS A 158 7.79 -1.48 3.81
CA LYS A 158 9.10 -1.90 4.30
C LYS A 158 9.76 -0.87 5.23
N ASP A 159 9.44 0.41 5.05
CA ASP A 159 9.98 1.53 5.82
C ASP A 159 9.17 1.80 7.11
N GLY A 160 8.09 1.05 7.31
CA GLY A 160 7.21 1.16 8.48
C GLY A 160 6.12 2.21 8.36
N ASN A 161 5.92 2.81 7.18
CA ASN A 161 4.86 3.78 6.95
C ASN A 161 3.51 3.05 6.79
N PHE A 162 2.46 3.65 7.32
CA PHE A 162 1.11 3.13 7.17
C PHE A 162 0.63 3.28 5.73
N VAL A 163 0.14 2.18 5.15
CA VAL A 163 -0.36 2.12 3.77
C VAL A 163 -1.86 1.94 3.72
N ALA A 164 -2.37 0.94 4.44
CA ALA A 164 -3.79 0.60 4.37
C ALA A 164 -4.28 -0.17 5.60
N GLN A 165 -5.59 -0.31 5.70
CA GLN A 165 -6.22 -1.15 6.71
C GLN A 165 -7.45 -1.86 6.14
N THR A 166 -7.78 -3.01 6.69
CA THR A 166 -9.02 -3.72 6.35
C THR A 166 -10.22 -3.08 7.02
N ALA A 167 -11.41 -3.42 6.55
CA ALA A 167 -12.64 -3.13 7.28
C ALA A 167 -12.58 -3.70 8.71
N LEU A 168 -13.25 -3.01 9.64
CA LEU A 168 -13.32 -3.44 11.03
C LEU A 168 -14.28 -4.61 11.16
N LYS A 169 -13.77 -5.78 11.57
CA LYS A 169 -14.55 -7.02 11.69
C LYS A 169 -14.99 -7.25 13.13
N GLN A 170 -16.29 -7.42 13.31
CA GLN A 170 -16.88 -7.88 14.56
C GLN A 170 -16.54 -9.35 14.80
N CYS A 171 -16.08 -9.70 16.00
CA CYS A 171 -15.94 -11.10 16.40
C CYS A 171 -17.30 -11.80 16.47
N LYS A 172 -17.38 -13.02 15.93
CA LYS A 172 -18.63 -13.80 15.85
C LYS A 172 -19.27 -14.05 17.23
N TYR A 173 -18.44 -14.21 18.26
CA TYR A 173 -18.91 -14.49 19.62
C TYR A 173 -18.50 -13.38 20.60
N ALA A 174 -19.40 -13.05 21.51
CA ALA A 174 -19.07 -12.32 22.72
C ALA A 174 -18.73 -13.34 23.82
N ASN A 175 -17.88 -12.95 24.75
CA ASN A 175 -17.50 -13.82 25.85
C ASN A 175 -17.55 -13.08 27.17
N ARG A 176 -18.09 -13.74 28.18
CA ARG A 176 -18.10 -13.29 29.56
C ARG A 176 -16.90 -13.88 30.30
N LEU A 177 -16.18 -13.05 31.01
CA LEU A 177 -15.22 -13.52 31.98
C LEU A 177 -15.99 -14.03 33.21
N TRP A 178 -15.99 -15.34 33.40
CA TRP A 178 -16.67 -15.95 34.50
C TRP A 178 -15.94 -15.77 35.81
N THR A 179 -16.72 -15.55 36.84
CA THR A 179 -16.27 -15.83 38.23
C THR A 179 -16.36 -17.32 38.49
N LYS A 180 -15.46 -17.89 39.24
CA LYS A 180 -15.85 -18.87 40.22
C LYS A 180 -16.60 -18.16 41.31
#